data_6c97fe80eff55842de4e1f2a6c2ba352
#
_entry.id   6c97fe80eff55842de4e1f2a6c2ba352
#
_cell.length_a   1.000
_cell.length_b   1.000
_cell.length_c   1.000
_cell.angle_alpha   90.00
_cell.angle_beta   90.00
_cell.angle_gamma   90.00
#
_symmetry.space_group_name_H-M   'P 1'
#
loop_
_entity.id
_entity.type
_entity.pdbx_description
1 polymer ?
#
loop_
_entity_poly.entity_id
_entity_poly.type
_entity_poly.pdbx_seq_one_letter_code
_entity_poly.pdbx_strand_id
1 'polypeptide(L)'
;NCLHPNDRFTHFLFYICSMKQNLQLYNTISRKKELFEPLNAPHVGVDVCGPTVYNDVHLGNCRTFISFDLIFRYLKYSGYKVRYVRNITDAGHLEGDRDEGDDKFAKRAKLEQLEPMEIVQKYTIGFHDVLRMFNTLPPSIEPTATGHIIEQIEMIKVIMANGYAYEVNGTIYFDVEKYSEKYNYTILTNRNLEDMLANTRVLSAQDDKR
;
A
#
# COMPACT_ATOMS: atom_id res chain seq x y z
N ASN A 1 -5.67 -21.86 44.27
CA ASN A 1 -5.38 -23.07 43.48
C ASN A 1 -4.11 -22.82 42.69
N CYS A 2 -2.97 -23.25 43.29
CA CYS A 2 -1.66 -23.16 42.67
C CYS A 2 -1.57 -24.21 41.56
N LEU A 3 -1.35 -23.78 40.31
CA LEU A 3 -0.98 -24.68 39.24
C LEU A 3 0.41 -25.25 39.51
N HIS A 4 0.49 -26.58 39.53
CA HIS A 4 1.72 -27.34 39.81
C HIS A 4 2.73 -27.08 38.68
N PRO A 5 4.02 -26.79 38.99
CA PRO A 5 5.03 -26.42 37.97
C PRO A 5 5.49 -27.61 37.09
N ASN A 6 4.88 -28.77 37.18
CA ASN A 6 5.25 -30.01 36.45
C ASN A 6 4.20 -30.46 35.43
N ASP A 7 3.28 -29.61 35.03
CA ASP A 7 2.30 -30.03 34.02
C ASP A 7 2.95 -29.95 32.63
N ARG A 8 3.01 -31.08 31.92
CA ARG A 8 3.54 -31.18 30.54
C ARG A 8 2.86 -30.17 29.59
N PHE A 9 1.64 -29.73 29.93
CA PHE A 9 0.90 -28.76 29.19
C PHE A 9 1.47 -27.32 29.35
N THR A 10 1.87 -26.97 30.58
CA THR A 10 2.56 -25.67 30.86
C THR A 10 3.95 -25.66 30.22
N HIS A 11 4.69 -26.76 30.24
CA HIS A 11 5.96 -26.86 29.52
C HIS A 11 5.80 -26.79 28.01
N PHE A 12 4.75 -27.39 27.44
CA PHE A 12 4.43 -27.32 26.01
C PHE A 12 4.00 -25.91 25.59
N LEU A 13 3.19 -25.22 26.40
CA LEU A 13 2.83 -23.82 26.19
C LEU A 13 4.04 -22.87 26.32
N PHE A 14 4.93 -23.11 27.30
CA PHE A 14 6.19 -22.37 27.43
C PHE A 14 7.15 -22.64 26.26
N TYR A 15 7.19 -23.87 25.75
CA TYR A 15 8.01 -24.25 24.60
C TYR A 15 7.48 -23.59 23.31
N ILE A 16 6.17 -23.53 23.12
CA ILE A 16 5.55 -22.80 22.01
C ILE A 16 5.77 -21.28 22.15
N CYS A 17 5.70 -20.74 23.35
CA CYS A 17 5.92 -19.32 23.63
C CYS A 17 7.40 -18.91 23.55
N SER A 18 8.33 -19.89 23.73
CA SER A 18 9.79 -19.69 23.68
C SER A 18 10.42 -19.97 22.33
N MET A 19 9.66 -20.39 21.33
CA MET A 19 10.17 -20.44 19.98
C MET A 19 10.39 -18.99 19.51
N LYS A 20 11.59 -18.48 19.69
CA LYS A 20 12.05 -17.28 18.98
C LYS A 20 11.79 -17.50 17.51
N GLN A 21 10.73 -16.88 17.02
CA GLN A 21 10.36 -17.03 15.62
C GLN A 21 11.41 -16.30 14.82
N ASN A 22 12.26 -17.05 14.15
CA ASN A 22 13.27 -16.52 13.23
C ASN A 22 12.59 -16.19 11.89
N LEU A 23 11.52 -15.38 11.93
CA LEU A 23 10.93 -14.86 10.72
C LEU A 23 11.94 -13.98 10.01
N GLN A 24 12.28 -14.32 8.78
CA GLN A 24 13.13 -13.51 7.93
C GLN A 24 12.33 -13.00 6.74
N LEU A 25 12.44 -11.72 6.49
CA LEU A 25 11.82 -11.06 5.35
C LEU A 25 12.92 -10.49 4.44
N TYR A 26 12.64 -10.50 3.13
CA TYR A 26 13.51 -9.83 2.19
C TYR A 26 13.30 -8.33 2.28
N ASN A 27 14.37 -7.60 2.59
CA ASN A 27 14.35 -6.14 2.65
C ASN A 27 14.87 -5.58 1.32
N THR A 28 14.02 -4.82 0.62
CA THR A 28 14.37 -4.22 -0.68
C THR A 28 15.49 -3.19 -0.57
N ILE A 29 15.61 -2.50 0.57
CA ILE A 29 16.66 -1.49 0.78
C ILE A 29 18.04 -2.17 0.85
N SER A 30 18.18 -3.18 1.70
CA SER A 30 19.45 -3.91 1.89
C SER A 30 19.69 -5.00 0.84
N ARG A 31 18.63 -5.40 0.09
CA ARG A 31 18.61 -6.52 -0.87
C ARG A 31 18.99 -7.87 -0.26
N LYS A 32 18.66 -8.07 1.03
CA LYS A 32 18.96 -9.28 1.78
C LYS A 32 17.76 -9.77 2.56
N LYS A 33 17.74 -11.05 2.92
CA LYS A 33 16.84 -11.56 3.94
C LYS A 33 17.37 -11.17 5.31
N GLU A 34 16.55 -10.52 6.10
CA GLU A 34 16.88 -10.03 7.44
C GLU A 34 15.90 -10.58 8.46
N LEU A 35 16.32 -10.72 9.69
CA LEU A 35 15.44 -11.06 10.79
C LEU A 35 14.38 -9.96 10.93
N PHE A 36 13.13 -10.38 11.01
CA PHE A 36 12.04 -9.45 11.20
C PHE A 36 12.00 -8.94 12.64
N GLU A 37 12.15 -7.63 12.78
CA GLU A 37 12.03 -6.92 14.04
C GLU A 37 10.97 -5.83 13.88
N PRO A 38 9.83 -5.92 14.61
CA PRO A 38 8.79 -4.91 14.54
C PRO A 38 9.24 -3.58 15.16
N LEU A 39 8.91 -2.47 14.52
CA LEU A 39 9.24 -1.12 15.02
C LEU A 39 8.65 -0.84 16.41
N ASN A 40 7.47 -1.39 16.71
CA ASN A 40 6.73 -1.17 17.96
C ASN A 40 6.14 -2.48 18.50
N ALA A 41 6.98 -3.45 18.89
CA ALA A 41 6.50 -4.71 19.43
C ALA A 41 5.50 -4.53 20.57
N PRO A 42 4.41 -5.30 20.64
CA PRO A 42 4.02 -6.40 19.74
C PRO A 42 3.22 -5.96 18.51
N HIS A 43 3.13 -4.67 18.20
CA HIS A 43 2.33 -4.14 17.11
C HIS A 43 3.10 -4.18 15.78
N VAL A 44 2.43 -4.65 14.74
CA VAL A 44 2.97 -4.72 13.36
C VAL A 44 1.98 -4.07 12.41
N GLY A 45 2.44 -3.10 11.62
CA GLY A 45 1.71 -2.56 10.50
C GLY A 45 2.06 -3.32 9.22
N VAL A 46 1.05 -3.72 8.46
CA VAL A 46 1.20 -4.29 7.12
C VAL A 46 0.39 -3.43 6.17
N ASP A 47 1.06 -2.86 5.17
CA ASP A 47 0.41 -2.09 4.12
C ASP A 47 0.58 -2.81 2.78
N VAL A 48 -0.53 -2.97 2.04
CA VAL A 48 -0.57 -3.68 0.76
C VAL A 48 -1.33 -2.85 -0.24
N CYS A 49 -0.69 -2.52 -1.36
CA CYS A 49 -1.36 -1.84 -2.45
C CYS A 49 -2.61 -2.60 -2.89
N GLY A 50 -3.74 -1.94 -2.82
CA GLY A 50 -5.04 -2.50 -3.17
C GLY A 50 -5.39 -2.38 -4.65
N PRO A 51 -6.60 -2.79 -5.04
CA PRO A 51 -7.04 -2.76 -6.42
C PRO A 51 -7.45 -1.35 -6.86
N THR A 52 -7.37 -1.12 -8.18
CA THR A 52 -8.10 -0.04 -8.84
C THR A 52 -9.43 -0.62 -9.34
N VAL A 53 -10.53 -0.16 -8.79
CA VAL A 53 -11.84 -0.83 -8.93
C VAL A 53 -12.64 -0.32 -10.12
N TYR A 54 -12.10 -0.43 -11.32
CA TYR A 54 -12.79 -0.11 -12.59
C TYR A 54 -13.07 -1.36 -13.44
N ASN A 55 -12.56 -2.53 -13.05
CA ASN A 55 -12.72 -3.79 -13.77
C ASN A 55 -12.64 -4.98 -12.80
N ASP A 56 -13.03 -6.17 -13.28
CA ASP A 56 -12.88 -7.40 -12.53
C ASP A 56 -11.41 -7.72 -12.24
N VAL A 57 -11.18 -8.30 -11.07
CA VAL A 57 -9.85 -8.77 -10.69
C VAL A 57 -9.50 -10.06 -11.43
N HIS A 58 -8.23 -10.20 -11.81
CA HIS A 58 -7.70 -11.41 -12.41
C HIS A 58 -6.75 -12.14 -11.45
N LEU A 59 -6.32 -13.35 -11.81
CA LEU A 59 -5.46 -14.18 -10.96
C LEU A 59 -4.16 -13.49 -10.53
N GLY A 60 -3.62 -12.61 -11.36
CA GLY A 60 -2.42 -11.82 -11.02
C GLY A 60 -2.64 -10.90 -9.82
N ASN A 61 -3.81 -10.24 -9.75
CA ASN A 61 -4.18 -9.44 -8.58
C ASN A 61 -4.40 -10.34 -7.35
N CYS A 62 -5.14 -11.44 -7.52
CA CYS A 62 -5.44 -12.38 -6.43
C CYS A 62 -4.17 -12.96 -5.80
N ARG A 63 -3.15 -13.27 -6.61
CA ARG A 63 -1.86 -13.76 -6.11
C ARG A 63 -1.25 -12.83 -5.06
N THR A 64 -1.29 -11.52 -5.29
CA THR A 64 -0.78 -10.54 -4.32
C THR A 64 -1.54 -10.67 -2.99
N PHE A 65 -2.86 -10.62 -3.04
CA PHE A 65 -3.68 -10.63 -1.82
C PHE A 65 -3.60 -11.95 -1.06
N ILE A 66 -3.54 -13.09 -1.76
CA ILE A 66 -3.34 -14.41 -1.13
C ILE A 66 -1.96 -14.49 -0.46
N SER A 67 -0.92 -13.98 -1.11
CA SER A 67 0.45 -13.98 -0.55
C SER A 67 0.53 -13.14 0.73
N PHE A 68 -0.10 -11.97 0.74
CA PHE A 68 -0.11 -11.11 1.92
C PHE A 68 -1.08 -11.59 3.01
N ASP A 69 -2.15 -12.29 2.66
CA ASP A 69 -3.00 -12.99 3.63
C ASP A 69 -2.21 -14.06 4.40
N LEU A 70 -1.34 -14.81 3.71
CA LEU A 70 -0.45 -15.76 4.37
C LEU A 70 0.48 -15.07 5.38
N ILE A 71 1.08 -13.94 5.01
CA ILE A 71 1.94 -13.15 5.90
C ILE A 71 1.12 -12.63 7.09
N PHE A 72 -0.07 -12.10 6.84
CA PHE A 72 -0.96 -11.59 7.87
C PHE A 72 -1.34 -12.66 8.89
N ARG A 73 -1.75 -13.85 8.41
CA ARG A 73 -2.06 -15.01 9.27
C ARG A 73 -0.85 -15.46 10.06
N TYR A 74 0.31 -15.53 9.43
CA TYR A 74 1.53 -15.95 10.10
C TYR A 74 1.95 -15.00 11.21
N LEU A 75 1.92 -13.69 10.97
CA LEU A 75 2.20 -12.68 11.99
C LEU A 75 1.22 -12.76 13.16
N LYS A 76 -0.07 -12.96 12.90
CA LYS A 76 -1.08 -13.20 13.97
C LYS A 76 -0.80 -14.48 14.74
N TYR A 77 -0.49 -15.57 14.04
CA TYR A 77 -0.11 -16.84 14.66
C TYR A 77 1.13 -16.69 15.54
N SER A 78 2.07 -15.84 15.12
CA SER A 78 3.28 -15.49 15.84
C SER A 78 3.05 -14.62 17.09
N GLY A 79 1.80 -14.27 17.39
CA GLY A 79 1.43 -13.48 18.57
C GLY A 79 1.52 -11.96 18.38
N TYR A 80 1.80 -11.48 17.19
CA TYR A 80 1.80 -10.03 16.92
C TYR A 80 0.37 -9.47 16.82
N LYS A 81 0.22 -8.21 17.24
CA LYS A 81 -0.99 -7.41 17.04
C LYS A 81 -0.88 -6.72 15.69
N VAL A 82 -1.46 -7.33 14.67
CA VAL A 82 -1.29 -6.88 13.28
C VAL A 82 -2.41 -5.92 12.87
N ARG A 83 -2.02 -4.75 12.36
CA ARG A 83 -2.89 -3.83 11.65
C ARG A 83 -2.60 -3.96 10.16
N TYR A 84 -3.52 -4.56 9.43
CA TYR A 84 -3.44 -4.74 7.98
C TYR A 84 -4.24 -3.65 7.29
N VAL A 85 -3.59 -2.85 6.47
CA VAL A 85 -4.18 -1.79 5.65
C VAL A 85 -4.08 -2.20 4.18
N ARG A 86 -5.17 -2.03 3.44
CA ARG A 86 -5.22 -2.23 2.01
C ARG A 86 -6.11 -1.15 1.41
N ASN A 87 -5.55 -0.29 0.57
CA ASN A 87 -6.33 0.79 -0.03
C ASN A 87 -7.25 0.29 -1.14
N ILE A 88 -8.30 1.07 -1.43
CA ILE A 88 -9.11 0.96 -2.64
C ILE A 88 -8.87 2.22 -3.46
N THR A 89 -8.36 2.06 -4.69
CA THR A 89 -8.24 3.19 -5.62
C THR A 89 -9.55 3.33 -6.38
N ASP A 90 -10.33 4.31 -5.97
CA ASP A 90 -11.67 4.58 -6.46
C ASP A 90 -11.77 5.83 -7.35
N ALA A 91 -10.67 6.55 -7.57
CA ALA A 91 -10.56 7.72 -8.42
C ALA A 91 -9.13 7.98 -8.89
N GLY A 92 -8.96 8.85 -9.90
CA GLY A 92 -7.68 9.43 -10.28
C GLY A 92 -6.75 8.48 -11.04
N HIS A 93 -7.25 7.48 -11.75
CA HIS A 93 -6.42 6.54 -12.50
C HIS A 93 -6.58 6.78 -14.02
N LEU A 94 -5.63 7.51 -14.59
CA LEU A 94 -5.62 7.86 -16.02
C LEU A 94 -5.14 6.70 -16.90
N GLU A 95 -5.54 6.70 -18.18
CA GLU A 95 -5.05 5.72 -19.15
C GLU A 95 -3.56 5.92 -19.47
N GLY A 96 -2.81 4.81 -19.49
CA GLY A 96 -1.41 4.80 -19.94
C GLY A 96 -0.40 5.32 -18.93
N ASP A 97 -0.76 5.45 -17.64
CA ASP A 97 0.10 5.99 -16.57
C ASP A 97 0.73 7.35 -16.93
N ARG A 98 -0.02 8.18 -17.65
CA ARG A 98 0.36 9.53 -18.07
C ARG A 98 -0.36 10.55 -17.21
N ASP A 99 0.20 11.77 -17.15
CA ASP A 99 -0.43 12.91 -16.49
C ASP A 99 -1.66 13.44 -17.26
N GLU A 100 -1.83 13.00 -18.53
CA GLU A 100 -2.95 13.32 -19.39
C GLU A 100 -3.56 12.05 -19.98
N GLY A 101 -4.86 11.96 -20.00
CA GLY A 101 -5.62 10.83 -20.53
C GLY A 101 -7.04 10.76 -19.96
N ASP A 102 -7.87 9.93 -20.55
CA ASP A 102 -9.21 9.68 -20.05
C ASP A 102 -9.13 8.91 -18.70
N ASP A 103 -9.94 9.34 -17.75
CA ASP A 103 -10.11 8.62 -16.49
C ASP A 103 -10.74 7.24 -16.78
N LYS A 104 -10.09 6.17 -16.33
CA LYS A 104 -10.54 4.78 -16.52
C LYS A 104 -11.94 4.54 -15.94
N PHE A 105 -12.27 5.19 -14.83
CA PHE A 105 -13.62 5.08 -14.23
C PHE A 105 -14.67 5.74 -15.12
N ALA A 106 -14.42 6.96 -15.60
CA ALA A 106 -15.32 7.68 -16.47
C ALA A 106 -15.54 6.94 -17.80
N LYS A 107 -14.47 6.39 -18.39
CA LYS A 107 -14.56 5.58 -19.61
C LYS A 107 -15.39 4.32 -19.39
N ARG A 108 -15.13 3.60 -18.29
CA ARG A 108 -15.90 2.38 -17.96
C ARG A 108 -17.36 2.68 -17.68
N ALA A 109 -17.65 3.75 -16.94
CA ALA A 109 -19.00 4.22 -16.65
C ALA A 109 -19.76 4.52 -17.94
N LYS A 110 -19.13 5.20 -18.88
CA LYS A 110 -19.72 5.50 -20.19
C LYS A 110 -20.01 4.23 -21.01
N LEU A 111 -19.12 3.25 -20.99
CA LEU A 111 -19.30 1.95 -21.67
C LEU A 111 -20.46 1.14 -21.07
N GLU A 112 -20.60 1.15 -19.76
CA GLU A 112 -21.65 0.40 -19.05
C GLU A 112 -22.92 1.21 -18.83
N GLN A 113 -22.96 2.48 -19.23
CA GLN A 113 -24.08 3.41 -19.02
C GLN A 113 -24.43 3.58 -17.53
N LEU A 114 -23.42 3.67 -16.69
CA LEU A 114 -23.49 3.83 -15.23
C LEU A 114 -22.75 5.10 -14.80
N GLU A 115 -23.04 5.57 -13.59
CA GLU A 115 -22.26 6.63 -12.97
C GLU A 115 -20.90 6.07 -12.46
N PRO A 116 -19.82 6.88 -12.44
CA PRO A 116 -18.50 6.42 -12.00
C PRO A 116 -18.51 5.72 -10.63
N MET A 117 -19.27 6.21 -9.67
CA MET A 117 -19.34 5.60 -8.34
C MET A 117 -20.14 4.29 -8.31
N GLU A 118 -21.04 4.05 -9.25
CA GLU A 118 -21.68 2.74 -9.42
C GLU A 118 -20.69 1.70 -9.94
N ILE A 119 -19.77 2.10 -10.84
CA ILE A 119 -18.66 1.28 -11.28
C ILE A 119 -17.76 0.89 -10.11
N VAL A 120 -17.35 1.89 -9.31
CA VAL A 120 -16.54 1.68 -8.10
C VAL A 120 -17.21 0.68 -7.17
N GLN A 121 -18.49 0.86 -6.86
CA GLN A 121 -19.23 -0.03 -5.97
C GLN A 121 -19.31 -1.45 -6.54
N LYS A 122 -19.70 -1.60 -7.81
CA LYS A 122 -19.82 -2.89 -8.50
C LYS A 122 -18.52 -3.70 -8.40
N TYR A 123 -17.40 -3.11 -8.81
CA TYR A 123 -16.14 -3.82 -8.86
C TYR A 123 -15.48 -3.98 -7.47
N THR A 124 -15.78 -3.11 -6.52
CA THR A 124 -15.36 -3.31 -5.11
C THR A 124 -16.06 -4.53 -4.50
N ILE A 125 -17.37 -4.68 -4.72
CA ILE A 125 -18.11 -5.85 -4.27
C ILE A 125 -17.55 -7.11 -4.93
N GLY A 126 -17.38 -7.11 -6.27
CA GLY A 126 -16.80 -8.23 -7.00
C GLY A 126 -15.41 -8.62 -6.51
N PHE A 127 -14.57 -7.64 -6.20
CA PHE A 127 -13.26 -7.86 -5.61
C PHE A 127 -13.35 -8.57 -4.24
N HIS A 128 -14.21 -8.11 -3.35
CA HIS A 128 -14.40 -8.75 -2.05
C HIS A 128 -14.96 -10.17 -2.18
N ASP A 129 -15.88 -10.41 -3.13
CA ASP A 129 -16.44 -11.73 -3.38
C ASP A 129 -15.37 -12.72 -3.83
N VAL A 130 -14.52 -12.32 -4.77
CA VAL A 130 -13.40 -13.14 -5.24
C VAL A 130 -12.43 -13.45 -4.09
N LEU A 131 -12.07 -12.48 -3.26
CA LEU A 131 -11.18 -12.72 -2.12
C LEU A 131 -11.81 -13.67 -1.08
N ARG A 132 -13.12 -13.58 -0.86
CA ARG A 132 -13.84 -14.54 -0.01
C ARG A 132 -13.79 -15.97 -0.57
N MET A 133 -13.89 -16.14 -1.90
CA MET A 133 -13.72 -17.46 -2.53
C MET A 133 -12.34 -18.06 -2.28
N PHE A 134 -11.29 -17.22 -2.20
CA PHE A 134 -9.94 -17.64 -1.82
C PHE A 134 -9.72 -17.75 -0.30
N ASN A 135 -10.77 -17.58 0.50
CA ASN A 135 -10.70 -17.65 1.97
C ASN A 135 -9.67 -16.69 2.58
N THR A 136 -9.43 -15.53 1.96
CA THR A 136 -8.55 -14.50 2.55
C THR A 136 -9.26 -13.77 3.69
N LEU A 137 -8.51 -13.40 4.70
CA LEU A 137 -9.03 -12.58 5.79
C LEU A 137 -9.23 -11.13 5.33
N PRO A 138 -10.26 -10.44 5.82
CA PRO A 138 -10.41 -9.02 5.57
C PRO A 138 -9.28 -8.24 6.23
N PRO A 139 -8.84 -7.11 5.64
CA PRO A 139 -7.91 -6.19 6.29
C PRO A 139 -8.55 -5.51 7.50
N SER A 140 -7.72 -4.84 8.31
CA SER A 140 -8.19 -4.03 9.43
C SER A 140 -8.95 -2.80 8.96
N ILE A 141 -8.55 -2.25 7.81
CA ILE A 141 -9.19 -1.08 7.17
C ILE A 141 -8.86 -1.08 5.67
N GLU A 142 -9.82 -0.61 4.87
CA GLU A 142 -9.69 -0.34 3.43
C GLU A 142 -9.97 1.15 3.15
N PRO A 143 -8.94 2.02 3.28
CA PRO A 143 -9.11 3.43 2.96
C PRO A 143 -9.31 3.60 1.45
N THR A 144 -10.24 4.49 1.07
CA THR A 144 -10.46 4.88 -0.32
C THR A 144 -9.74 6.20 -0.62
N ALA A 145 -9.36 6.43 -1.87
CA ALA A 145 -8.74 7.69 -2.28
C ALA A 145 -9.69 8.88 -2.06
N THR A 146 -10.96 8.74 -2.48
CA THR A 146 -11.96 9.80 -2.30
C THR A 146 -12.33 10.04 -0.84
N GLY A 147 -12.34 9.00 -0.02
CA GLY A 147 -12.66 9.09 1.41
C GLY A 147 -11.57 9.78 2.26
N HIS A 148 -10.38 10.02 1.69
CA HIS A 148 -9.24 10.58 2.40
C HIS A 148 -8.69 11.87 1.75
N ILE A 149 -9.53 12.58 0.98
CA ILE A 149 -9.13 13.83 0.30
C ILE A 149 -8.69 14.88 1.33
N ILE A 150 -9.36 14.98 2.47
CA ILE A 150 -9.02 15.96 3.51
C ILE A 150 -7.63 15.70 4.06
N GLU A 151 -7.33 14.44 4.41
CA GLU A 151 -6.02 14.05 4.94
C GLU A 151 -4.90 14.26 3.90
N GLN A 152 -5.19 14.01 2.63
CA GLN A 152 -4.25 14.29 1.53
C GLN A 152 -3.96 15.78 1.42
N ILE A 153 -4.98 16.64 1.47
CA ILE A 153 -4.83 18.09 1.44
C ILE A 153 -4.00 18.57 2.63
N GLU A 154 -4.29 18.09 3.83
CA GLU A 154 -3.54 18.49 5.02
C GLU A 154 -2.07 18.05 4.94
N MET A 155 -1.78 16.87 4.43
CA MET A 155 -0.40 16.42 4.18
C MET A 155 0.31 17.32 3.17
N ILE A 156 -0.34 17.65 2.05
CA ILE A 156 0.22 18.54 1.02
C ILE A 156 0.53 19.94 1.62
N LYS A 157 -0.35 20.49 2.43
CA LYS A 157 -0.11 21.78 3.12
C LYS A 157 1.16 21.72 3.98
N VAL A 158 1.38 20.64 4.70
CA VAL A 158 2.59 20.45 5.52
C VAL A 158 3.83 20.38 4.63
N ILE A 159 3.76 19.66 3.51
CA ILE A 159 4.89 19.57 2.54
C ILE A 159 5.20 20.95 1.95
N MET A 160 4.19 21.72 1.58
CA MET A 160 4.34 23.10 1.10
C MET A 160 4.95 24.01 2.16
N ALA A 161 4.46 23.94 3.40
CA ALA A 161 4.99 24.73 4.52
C ALA A 161 6.47 24.41 4.81
N ASN A 162 6.89 23.17 4.59
CA ASN A 162 8.29 22.73 4.68
C ASN A 162 9.13 23.16 3.45
N GLY A 163 8.50 23.74 2.43
CA GLY A 163 9.16 24.26 1.23
C GLY A 163 9.57 23.20 0.21
N TYR A 164 8.98 21.99 0.27
CA TYR A 164 9.25 20.90 -0.67
C TYR A 164 8.13 20.67 -1.68
N ALA A 165 7.20 21.61 -1.81
CA ALA A 165 6.22 21.64 -2.89
C ALA A 165 5.99 23.08 -3.33
N TYR A 166 5.54 23.23 -4.58
CA TYR A 166 5.25 24.52 -5.21
C TYR A 166 3.97 24.42 -6.05
N GLU A 167 3.33 25.57 -6.28
CA GLU A 167 2.12 25.65 -7.08
C GLU A 167 2.41 26.37 -8.41
N VAL A 168 1.91 25.80 -9.52
CA VAL A 168 1.91 26.41 -10.85
C VAL A 168 0.55 26.19 -11.49
N ASN A 169 -0.09 27.25 -11.94
CA ASN A 169 -1.39 27.20 -12.64
C ASN A 169 -2.49 26.40 -11.88
N GLY A 170 -2.49 26.47 -10.53
CA GLY A 170 -3.45 25.73 -9.69
C GLY A 170 -3.12 24.26 -9.44
N THR A 171 -1.98 23.78 -9.94
CA THR A 171 -1.46 22.43 -9.68
C THR A 171 -0.30 22.48 -8.70
N ILE A 172 -0.29 21.58 -7.71
CA ILE A 172 0.77 21.50 -6.72
C ILE A 172 1.73 20.37 -7.12
N TYR A 173 3.01 20.70 -7.19
CA TYR A 173 4.10 19.78 -7.52
C TYR A 173 5.01 19.59 -6.33
N PHE A 174 5.49 18.36 -6.13
CA PHE A 174 6.57 18.08 -5.18
C PHE A 174 7.92 18.42 -5.80
N ASP A 175 8.72 19.23 -5.10
CA ASP A 175 10.04 19.68 -5.54
C ASP A 175 11.10 18.63 -5.25
N VAL A 176 11.27 17.69 -6.18
CA VAL A 176 12.22 16.57 -6.07
C VAL A 176 13.66 17.06 -6.00
N GLU A 177 14.02 18.07 -6.79
CA GLU A 177 15.38 18.61 -6.83
C GLU A 177 15.76 19.22 -5.48
N LYS A 178 14.94 20.14 -4.99
CA LYS A 178 15.14 20.77 -3.68
C LYS A 178 15.14 19.79 -2.52
N TYR A 179 14.27 18.78 -2.55
CA TYR A 179 14.26 17.72 -1.54
C TYR A 179 15.56 16.91 -1.58
N SER A 180 16.08 16.63 -2.78
CA SER A 180 17.27 15.82 -2.99
C SER A 180 18.57 16.51 -2.57
N GLU A 181 18.58 17.83 -2.45
CA GLU A 181 19.72 18.58 -1.88
C GLU A 181 20.05 18.18 -0.44
N LYS A 182 19.02 17.78 0.32
CA LYS A 182 19.14 17.47 1.75
C LYS A 182 18.87 16.02 2.09
N TYR A 183 18.01 15.34 1.33
CA TYR A 183 17.54 14.00 1.61
C TYR A 183 17.72 13.09 0.40
N ASN A 184 17.89 11.80 0.63
CA ASN A 184 17.94 10.83 -0.45
C ASN A 184 16.52 10.45 -0.89
N TYR A 185 16.02 11.09 -1.96
CA TYR A 185 14.69 10.83 -2.50
C TYR A 185 14.51 9.39 -2.98
N THR A 186 15.58 8.76 -3.48
CA THR A 186 15.51 7.43 -4.08
C THR A 186 15.85 6.29 -3.10
N ILE A 187 15.98 6.58 -1.81
CA ILE A 187 16.41 5.60 -0.78
C ILE A 187 15.59 4.30 -0.79
N LEU A 188 14.27 4.38 -1.00
CA LEU A 188 13.40 3.21 -1.01
C LEU A 188 13.45 2.43 -2.33
N THR A 189 13.75 3.08 -3.44
CA THR A 189 13.75 2.46 -4.77
C THR A 189 15.11 1.91 -5.15
N ASN A 190 16.19 2.39 -4.53
CA ASN A 190 17.58 2.13 -4.92
C ASN A 190 17.87 2.43 -6.41
N ARG A 191 17.09 3.34 -7.02
CA ARG A 191 17.31 3.81 -8.39
C ARG A 191 18.19 5.03 -8.37
N ASN A 192 18.93 5.27 -9.47
CA ASN A 192 19.62 6.53 -9.67
C ASN A 192 18.60 7.63 -10.00
N LEU A 193 18.71 8.79 -9.35
CA LEU A 193 17.84 9.93 -9.62
C LEU A 193 17.93 10.40 -11.08
N GLU A 194 19.13 10.38 -11.67
CA GLU A 194 19.34 10.73 -13.07
C GLU A 194 18.59 9.82 -14.03
N ASP A 195 18.57 8.50 -13.77
CA ASP A 195 17.82 7.53 -14.56
C ASP A 195 16.31 7.74 -14.43
N MET A 196 15.83 8.15 -13.26
CA MET A 196 14.43 8.46 -13.05
C MET A 196 14.01 9.73 -13.81
N LEU A 197 14.82 10.78 -13.74
CA LEU A 197 14.59 12.05 -14.45
C LEU A 197 14.71 11.87 -15.96
N ALA A 198 15.65 11.05 -16.44
CA ALA A 198 15.80 10.75 -17.88
C ALA A 198 14.59 10.02 -18.45
N ASN A 199 14.01 9.08 -17.70
CA ASN A 199 12.81 8.36 -18.12
C ASN A 199 11.54 9.24 -18.08
N THR A 200 11.50 10.26 -17.22
CA THR A 200 10.40 11.23 -17.15
C THR A 200 10.42 12.19 -18.35
N ARG A 201 11.58 12.46 -18.95
CA ARG A 201 11.72 13.31 -20.15
C ARG A 201 11.12 12.72 -21.42
N VAL A 202 10.88 11.43 -21.48
CA VAL A 202 10.20 10.74 -22.60
C VAL A 202 8.67 10.90 -22.51
N LEU A 203 8.14 11.13 -21.32
CA LEU A 203 6.76 11.49 -21.08
C LEU A 203 6.72 13.02 -21.10
N SER A 204 6.05 13.62 -22.09
CA SER A 204 5.95 15.08 -22.32
C SER A 204 6.16 15.88 -21.04
N ALA A 205 7.36 16.49 -20.91
CA ALA A 205 7.62 17.39 -19.79
C ALA A 205 6.57 18.52 -19.87
N GLN A 206 5.67 18.56 -18.91
CA GLN A 206 4.87 19.74 -18.73
C GLN A 206 5.86 20.87 -18.39
N ASP A 207 5.81 21.96 -19.14
CA ASP A 207 6.72 23.10 -18.98
C ASP A 207 6.72 23.70 -17.56
N ASP A 208 5.75 23.31 -16.75
CA ASP A 208 5.52 23.75 -15.36
C ASP A 208 6.30 22.94 -14.31
N LYS A 209 6.91 21.80 -14.67
CA LYS A 209 7.69 20.97 -13.75
C LYS A 209 9.15 21.41 -13.69
N ARG A 210 9.65 21.58 -12.47
CA ARG A 210 11.07 21.87 -12.16
C ARG A 210 11.84 20.58 -11.95
#